data_c7429e52a50318a1c55245cb5cd29e1c
#
_entry.id   c7429e52a50318a1c55245cb5cd29e1c
#
_cell.length_a   1.000
_cell.length_b   1.000
_cell.length_c   1.000
_cell.angle_alpha   90.00
_cell.angle_beta   90.00
_cell.angle_gamma   90.00
#
_symmetry.space_group_name_H-M   'P 1'
#
loop_
_entity.id
_entity.type
_entity.pdbx_description
1 polymer ?
#
loop_
_entity_poly.entity_id
_entity_poly.type
_entity_poly.pdbx_seq_one_letter_code
_entity_poly.pdbx_strand_id
1 'polypeptide(L)'
;MKTITVRLDPKSVKNAIDALNEYRADVERKARLLVERLTDYGADIARVKIVGLRAIDTGELLGGVDGYYSPSLNVGYVKVTSDHVAFVEFGTGIIGKASPHRNDEYLSKASWSYASGAKIFTTKDGRVGWIYPTDDGGYRFTEGMVSRPFMYETALELQREFPRIAMEVFST
;
A
#
# COMPACT_ATOMS: atom_id res chain seq x y z
N MET A 1 -31.86 -13.03 1.33
CA MET A 1 -31.31 -14.24 2.00
C MET A 1 -31.98 -15.46 1.37
N LYS A 2 -31.20 -16.41 0.82
CA LYS A 2 -31.78 -17.61 0.16
C LYS A 2 -32.08 -18.66 1.24
N THR A 3 -33.32 -19.08 1.36
CA THR A 3 -33.78 -20.11 2.36
C THR A 3 -33.73 -21.48 1.70
N ILE A 4 -33.08 -22.45 2.32
CA ILE A 4 -33.03 -23.83 1.87
C ILE A 4 -33.93 -24.66 2.80
N THR A 5 -35.00 -25.24 2.25
CA THR A 5 -35.89 -26.13 2.99
C THR A 5 -35.49 -27.57 2.73
N VAL A 6 -35.29 -28.34 3.81
CA VAL A 6 -34.85 -29.74 3.72
C VAL A 6 -35.95 -30.65 4.31
N ARG A 7 -36.32 -31.71 3.58
CA ARG A 7 -37.13 -32.82 4.07
C ARG A 7 -36.23 -34.04 4.31
N LEU A 8 -36.67 -34.95 5.19
CA LEU A 8 -35.92 -36.17 5.51
C LEU A 8 -36.12 -37.26 4.42
N ASP A 9 -35.85 -36.92 3.17
CA ASP A 9 -35.77 -37.84 2.04
C ASP A 9 -34.47 -37.65 1.26
N PRO A 10 -33.94 -38.70 0.60
CA PRO A 10 -32.64 -38.66 -0.05
C PRO A 10 -32.55 -37.57 -1.14
N LYS A 11 -33.63 -37.31 -1.86
CA LYS A 11 -33.64 -36.32 -2.94
C LYS A 11 -33.56 -34.90 -2.39
N SER A 12 -34.32 -34.60 -1.33
CA SER A 12 -34.32 -33.28 -0.67
C SER A 12 -32.96 -32.99 -0.02
N VAL A 13 -32.36 -34.00 0.63
CA VAL A 13 -31.01 -33.86 1.20
C VAL A 13 -29.98 -33.59 0.11
N LYS A 14 -30.01 -34.34 -1.01
CA LYS A 14 -29.10 -34.09 -2.14
C LYS A 14 -29.25 -32.69 -2.69
N ASN A 15 -30.46 -32.22 -2.96
CA ASN A 15 -30.72 -30.88 -3.46
C ASN A 15 -30.21 -29.79 -2.50
N ALA A 16 -30.31 -30.01 -1.19
CA ALA A 16 -29.79 -29.08 -0.20
C ALA A 16 -28.24 -29.02 -0.22
N ILE A 17 -27.56 -30.17 -0.36
CA ILE A 17 -26.13 -30.27 -0.50
C ILE A 17 -25.66 -29.53 -1.77
N ASP A 18 -26.33 -29.76 -2.89
CA ASP A 18 -26.00 -29.09 -4.17
C ASP A 18 -26.15 -27.59 -4.04
N ALA A 19 -27.23 -27.10 -3.44
CA ALA A 19 -27.47 -25.67 -3.21
C ALA A 19 -26.45 -25.04 -2.26
N LEU A 20 -25.97 -25.76 -1.24
CA LEU A 20 -24.90 -25.30 -0.35
C LEU A 20 -23.54 -25.24 -1.06
N ASN A 21 -23.26 -26.21 -1.93
CA ASN A 21 -22.04 -26.21 -2.72
C ASN A 21 -22.02 -25.03 -3.71
N GLU A 22 -23.14 -24.75 -4.37
CA GLU A 22 -23.28 -23.56 -5.23
C GLU A 22 -23.07 -22.26 -4.45
N TYR A 23 -23.68 -22.15 -3.28
CA TYR A 23 -23.52 -20.98 -2.41
C TYR A 23 -22.06 -20.79 -1.98
N ARG A 24 -21.40 -21.88 -1.57
CA ARG A 24 -19.97 -21.86 -1.22
C ARG A 24 -19.12 -21.38 -2.38
N ALA A 25 -19.32 -21.94 -3.57
CA ALA A 25 -18.59 -21.55 -4.77
C ALA A 25 -18.79 -20.07 -5.11
N ASP A 26 -20.02 -19.54 -4.97
CA ASP A 26 -20.31 -18.12 -5.17
C ASP A 26 -19.60 -17.23 -4.16
N VAL A 27 -19.60 -17.59 -2.87
CA VAL A 27 -18.88 -16.85 -1.82
C VAL A 27 -17.36 -16.85 -2.09
N GLU A 28 -16.78 -18.00 -2.45
CA GLU A 28 -15.37 -18.11 -2.79
C GLU A 28 -15.01 -17.23 -4.00
N ARG A 29 -15.84 -17.23 -5.04
CA ARG A 29 -15.68 -16.38 -6.23
C ARG A 29 -15.73 -14.89 -5.86
N LYS A 30 -16.70 -14.49 -5.06
CA LYS A 30 -16.87 -13.10 -4.60
C LYS A 30 -15.71 -12.67 -3.69
N ALA A 31 -15.22 -13.54 -2.83
CA ALA A 31 -14.06 -13.25 -2.00
C ALA A 31 -12.80 -12.97 -2.84
N ARG A 32 -12.58 -13.77 -3.91
CA ARG A 32 -11.48 -13.54 -4.86
C ARG A 32 -11.63 -12.20 -5.59
N LEU A 33 -12.81 -11.92 -6.10
CA LEU A 33 -13.13 -10.66 -6.78
C LEU A 33 -12.93 -9.45 -5.86
N LEU A 34 -13.28 -9.59 -4.57
CA LEU A 34 -13.06 -8.52 -3.58
C LEU A 34 -11.56 -8.22 -3.41
N VAL A 35 -10.73 -9.26 -3.24
CA VAL A 35 -9.28 -9.08 -3.08
C VAL A 35 -8.67 -8.45 -4.33
N GLU A 36 -9.05 -8.92 -5.51
CA GLU A 36 -8.58 -8.38 -6.79
C GLU A 36 -8.93 -6.89 -6.91
N ARG A 37 -10.20 -6.51 -6.69
CA ARG A 37 -10.64 -5.10 -6.73
C ARG A 37 -9.93 -4.22 -5.70
N LEU A 38 -9.71 -4.73 -4.49
CA LEU A 38 -8.97 -3.99 -3.46
C LEU A 38 -7.52 -3.78 -3.87
N THR A 39 -6.92 -4.75 -4.55
CA THR A 39 -5.54 -4.65 -5.05
C THR A 39 -5.42 -3.58 -6.12
N ASP A 40 -6.28 -3.60 -7.12
CA ASP A 40 -6.29 -2.61 -8.19
C ASP A 40 -6.56 -1.20 -7.65
N TYR A 41 -7.60 -1.09 -6.83
CA TYR A 41 -7.96 0.18 -6.21
C TYR A 41 -6.84 0.73 -5.31
N GLY A 42 -6.15 -0.15 -4.57
CA GLY A 42 -5.02 0.23 -3.75
C GLY A 42 -3.85 0.77 -4.57
N ALA A 43 -3.56 0.19 -5.72
CA ALA A 43 -2.53 0.70 -6.64
C ALA A 43 -2.91 2.09 -7.17
N ASP A 44 -4.18 2.31 -7.50
CA ASP A 44 -4.65 3.62 -7.96
C ASP A 44 -4.59 4.67 -6.85
N ILE A 45 -5.00 4.33 -5.62
CA ILE A 45 -4.85 5.23 -4.46
C ILE A 45 -3.38 5.59 -4.26
N ALA A 46 -2.46 4.62 -4.31
CA ALA A 46 -1.03 4.87 -4.12
C ALA A 46 -0.51 5.90 -5.13
N ARG A 47 -0.89 5.78 -6.40
CA ARG A 47 -0.55 6.76 -7.44
C ARG A 47 -1.09 8.16 -7.11
N VAL A 48 -2.36 8.25 -6.69
CA VAL A 48 -2.99 9.51 -6.30
C VAL A 48 -2.27 10.14 -5.09
N LYS A 49 -1.90 9.33 -4.08
CA LYS A 49 -1.16 9.80 -2.90
C LYS A 49 0.24 10.31 -3.26
N ILE A 50 0.98 9.61 -4.12
CA ILE A 50 2.29 10.07 -4.61
C ILE A 50 2.17 11.46 -5.24
N VAL A 51 1.18 11.66 -6.11
CA VAL A 51 0.92 12.97 -6.75
C VAL A 51 0.51 14.02 -5.72
N GLY A 52 -0.47 13.69 -4.87
CA GLY A 52 -1.03 14.62 -3.87
C GLY A 52 -0.01 15.08 -2.83
N LEU A 53 0.90 14.20 -2.41
CA LEU A 53 1.97 14.51 -1.48
C LEU A 53 3.21 15.13 -2.16
N ARG A 54 3.14 15.41 -3.47
CA ARG A 54 4.25 15.93 -4.25
C ARG A 54 5.52 15.07 -4.11
N ALA A 55 5.35 13.76 -4.09
CA ALA A 55 6.43 12.78 -3.98
C ALA A 55 6.99 12.40 -5.37
N ILE A 56 6.91 13.32 -6.34
CA ILE A 56 7.40 13.13 -7.71
C ILE A 56 8.68 13.93 -7.86
N ASP A 57 9.73 13.25 -8.31
CA ASP A 57 10.95 13.87 -8.82
C ASP A 57 11.12 13.46 -10.30
N THR A 58 11.65 12.29 -10.58
CA THR A 58 11.84 11.75 -11.94
C THR A 58 10.60 11.05 -12.51
N GLY A 59 9.60 10.76 -11.68
CA GLY A 59 8.45 9.94 -12.04
C GLY A 59 8.65 8.43 -11.80
N GLU A 60 9.84 8.00 -11.44
CA GLU A 60 10.18 6.60 -11.15
C GLU A 60 9.28 5.99 -10.07
N LEU A 61 9.07 6.72 -8.96
CA LEU A 61 8.23 6.28 -7.87
C LEU A 61 6.78 6.02 -8.34
N LEU A 62 6.25 6.92 -9.16
CA LEU A 62 4.89 6.80 -9.72
C LEU A 62 4.79 5.63 -10.70
N GLY A 63 5.79 5.46 -11.55
CA GLY A 63 5.87 4.36 -12.51
C GLY A 63 6.11 3.00 -11.86
N GLY A 64 6.71 2.98 -10.68
CA GLY A 64 6.99 1.76 -9.91
C GLY A 64 5.81 1.19 -9.13
N VAL A 65 4.65 1.88 -9.10
CA VAL A 65 3.45 1.38 -8.41
C VAL A 65 2.81 0.23 -9.18
N ASP A 66 2.67 -0.90 -8.52
CA ASP A 66 2.07 -2.11 -9.09
C ASP A 66 1.12 -2.79 -8.09
N GLY A 67 -0.01 -3.30 -8.61
CA GLY A 67 -0.95 -4.15 -7.90
C GLY A 67 -0.80 -5.59 -8.40
N TYR A 68 -0.54 -6.52 -7.50
CA TYR A 68 -0.42 -7.93 -7.83
C TYR A 68 -1.39 -8.77 -7.00
N TYR A 69 -2.26 -9.51 -7.68
CA TYR A 69 -3.16 -10.48 -7.06
C TYR A 69 -2.67 -11.91 -7.31
N SER A 70 -2.56 -12.70 -6.24
CA SER A 70 -2.23 -14.12 -6.28
C SER A 70 -3.50 -14.98 -6.13
N PRO A 71 -4.03 -15.58 -7.22
CA PRO A 71 -5.23 -16.40 -7.16
C PRO A 71 -5.06 -17.65 -6.27
N SER A 72 -3.87 -18.24 -6.23
CA SER A 72 -3.58 -19.45 -5.46
C SER A 72 -3.60 -19.22 -3.95
N LEU A 73 -3.18 -18.03 -3.51
CA LEU A 73 -3.15 -17.64 -2.09
C LEU A 73 -4.36 -16.79 -1.69
N ASN A 74 -5.12 -16.30 -2.66
CA ASN A 74 -6.16 -15.29 -2.49
C ASN A 74 -5.65 -14.06 -1.71
N VAL A 75 -4.49 -13.56 -2.11
CA VAL A 75 -3.83 -12.40 -1.49
C VAL A 75 -3.51 -11.36 -2.56
N GLY A 76 -3.80 -10.11 -2.24
CA GLY A 76 -3.42 -8.94 -3.04
C GLY A 76 -2.27 -8.18 -2.40
N TYR A 77 -1.38 -7.66 -3.23
CA TYR A 77 -0.26 -6.82 -2.83
C TYR A 77 -0.28 -5.53 -3.63
N VAL A 78 -0.15 -4.42 -2.94
CA VAL A 78 0.23 -3.14 -3.55
C VAL A 78 1.69 -2.90 -3.19
N LYS A 79 2.53 -2.80 -4.19
CA LYS A 79 3.97 -2.58 -4.02
C LYS A 79 4.43 -1.37 -4.84
N VAL A 80 5.51 -0.78 -4.43
CA VAL A 80 6.22 0.24 -5.19
C VAL A 80 7.68 -0.17 -5.30
N THR A 81 8.17 -0.18 -6.53
CA THR A 81 9.55 -0.54 -6.82
C THR A 81 10.30 0.73 -7.24
N SER A 82 11.14 1.23 -6.37
CA SER A 82 12.08 2.34 -6.60
C SER A 82 13.10 2.35 -5.46
N ASP A 83 14.32 2.75 -5.75
CA ASP A 83 15.40 2.86 -4.75
C ASP A 83 15.11 3.93 -3.68
N HIS A 84 14.17 4.82 -3.94
CA HIS A 84 13.84 5.95 -3.08
C HIS A 84 12.56 5.78 -2.26
N VAL A 85 11.84 4.66 -2.40
CA VAL A 85 10.54 4.39 -1.74
C VAL A 85 10.59 4.69 -0.24
N ALA A 86 11.54 4.06 0.47
CA ALA A 86 11.65 4.19 1.92
C ALA A 86 12.03 5.62 2.35
N PHE A 87 12.90 6.29 1.57
CA PHE A 87 13.27 7.67 1.85
C PHE A 87 12.10 8.63 1.73
N VAL A 88 11.24 8.42 0.74
CA VAL A 88 10.04 9.23 0.53
C VAL A 88 8.99 8.94 1.59
N GLU A 89 8.71 7.67 1.86
CA GLU A 89 7.73 7.26 2.87
C GLU A 89 8.08 7.78 4.25
N PHE A 90 9.32 7.55 4.70
CA PHE A 90 9.72 7.84 6.07
C PHE A 90 10.42 9.19 6.27
N GLY A 91 10.92 9.80 5.20
CA GLY A 91 11.75 10.99 5.28
C GLY A 91 13.21 10.69 5.68
N THR A 92 14.09 11.67 5.55
CA THR A 92 15.51 11.52 5.83
C THR A 92 16.12 12.74 6.52
N GLY A 93 17.26 12.54 7.18
CA GLY A 93 18.07 13.60 7.76
C GLY A 93 17.39 14.40 8.86
N ILE A 94 17.88 15.62 9.05
CA ILE A 94 17.36 16.53 10.09
C ILE A 94 15.90 16.94 9.77
N ILE A 95 15.62 17.20 8.49
CA ILE A 95 14.28 17.57 8.05
C ILE A 95 13.28 16.43 8.31
N GLY A 96 13.64 15.19 7.95
CA GLY A 96 12.80 14.03 8.21
C GLY A 96 12.59 13.78 9.71
N LYS A 97 13.65 13.94 10.52
CA LYS A 97 13.56 13.81 11.98
C LYS A 97 12.68 14.88 12.61
N ALA A 98 12.69 16.10 12.09
CA ALA A 98 11.85 17.20 12.56
C ALA A 98 10.38 17.07 12.11
N SER A 99 10.13 16.31 11.03
CA SER A 99 8.79 16.02 10.50
C SER A 99 8.66 14.50 10.22
N PRO A 100 8.60 13.69 11.29
CA PRO A 100 8.64 12.24 11.19
C PRO A 100 7.37 11.66 10.56
N HIS A 101 7.47 10.39 10.18
CA HIS A 101 6.32 9.60 9.77
C HIS A 101 5.27 9.55 10.90
N ARG A 102 3.99 9.66 10.56
CA ARG A 102 2.87 9.75 11.53
C ARG A 102 2.62 8.50 12.36
N ASN A 103 3.18 7.38 11.99
CA ASN A 103 2.99 6.09 12.66
C ASN A 103 4.31 5.56 13.18
N ASP A 104 4.53 5.69 14.50
CA ASP A 104 5.75 5.27 15.19
C ASP A 104 5.92 3.75 15.18
N GLU A 105 4.84 2.98 15.22
CA GLU A 105 4.90 1.52 15.15
C GLU A 105 5.42 1.06 13.77
N TYR A 106 5.00 1.75 12.71
CA TYR A 106 5.45 1.47 11.35
C TYR A 106 6.94 1.79 11.17
N LEU A 107 7.40 2.93 11.72
CA LEU A 107 8.82 3.29 11.78
C LEU A 107 9.64 2.25 12.53
N SER A 108 9.16 1.80 13.69
CA SER A 108 9.83 0.79 14.51
C SER A 108 9.96 -0.55 13.79
N LYS A 109 8.89 -1.02 13.15
CA LYS A 109 8.89 -2.26 12.35
C LYS A 109 9.82 -2.19 11.14
N ALA A 110 9.92 -1.02 10.51
CA ALA A 110 10.83 -0.78 9.39
C ALA A 110 12.29 -0.63 9.84
N SER A 111 12.56 -0.58 11.16
CA SER A 111 13.88 -0.27 11.71
C SER A 111 14.48 1.01 11.12
N TRP A 112 13.63 2.00 10.83
CA TRP A 112 14.02 3.20 10.14
C TRP A 112 14.88 4.12 10.99
N SER A 113 15.96 4.60 10.39
CA SER A 113 16.83 5.61 10.98
C SER A 113 16.92 6.82 10.05
N TYR A 114 16.79 8.01 10.60
CA TYR A 114 16.98 9.25 9.83
C TYR A 114 18.45 9.53 9.50
N ALA A 115 19.38 8.69 9.93
CA ALA A 115 20.78 8.79 9.59
C ALA A 115 21.00 8.48 8.11
N SER A 116 21.76 9.31 7.43
CA SER A 116 22.00 9.18 5.98
C SER A 116 22.96 8.06 5.59
N GLY A 117 23.68 7.45 6.51
CA GLY A 117 24.82 6.58 6.19
C GLY A 117 26.01 7.32 5.54
N ALA A 118 25.80 8.54 5.05
CA ALA A 118 26.82 9.40 4.47
C ALA A 118 27.51 10.26 5.56
N LYS A 119 28.69 10.78 5.25
CA LYS A 119 29.39 11.70 6.15
C LYS A 119 28.62 13.00 6.25
N ILE A 120 28.12 13.29 7.44
CA ILE A 120 27.43 14.55 7.76
C ILE A 120 28.48 15.63 8.04
N PHE A 121 28.24 16.82 7.57
CA PHE A 121 29.07 18.01 7.84
C PHE A 121 28.19 19.25 8.01
N THR A 122 28.78 20.28 8.62
CA THR A 122 28.13 21.59 8.78
C THR A 122 28.71 22.54 7.74
N THR A 123 27.84 23.18 6.98
CA THR A 123 28.24 24.23 6.02
C THR A 123 28.64 25.51 6.74
N LYS A 124 29.27 26.46 6.04
CA LYS A 124 29.73 27.73 6.62
C LYS A 124 28.54 28.59 7.16
N ASP A 125 27.38 28.43 6.58
CA ASP A 125 26.13 29.10 6.96
C ASP A 125 25.34 28.31 8.05
N GLY A 126 25.96 27.27 8.63
CA GLY A 126 25.42 26.53 9.78
C GLY A 126 24.43 25.42 9.45
N ARG A 127 24.15 25.11 8.17
CA ARG A 127 23.28 24.00 7.78
C ARG A 127 24.00 22.67 7.97
N VAL A 128 23.29 21.68 8.50
CA VAL A 128 23.81 20.34 8.77
C VAL A 128 23.20 19.33 7.80
N GLY A 129 24.04 18.59 7.09
CA GLY A 129 23.58 17.65 6.09
C GLY A 129 24.71 16.86 5.43
N TRP A 130 24.44 16.35 4.24
CA TRP A 130 25.41 15.59 3.46
C TRP A 130 25.33 15.94 1.97
N ILE A 131 26.34 15.49 1.21
CA ILE A 131 26.37 15.59 -0.24
C ILE A 131 26.00 14.24 -0.83
N TYR A 132 25.19 14.25 -1.88
CA TYR A 132 24.84 13.08 -2.68
C TYR A 132 25.13 13.34 -4.16
N PRO A 133 25.46 12.30 -4.96
CA PRO A 133 25.65 12.42 -6.39
C PRO A 133 24.29 12.64 -7.08
N THR A 134 24.31 13.37 -8.18
CA THR A 134 23.14 13.61 -9.04
C THR A 134 23.33 12.94 -10.41
N ASP A 135 22.25 12.65 -11.12
CA ASP A 135 22.27 11.92 -12.41
C ASP A 135 23.05 12.65 -13.51
N ASP A 136 23.19 13.97 -13.39
CA ASP A 136 24.03 14.82 -14.26
C ASP A 136 25.54 14.71 -13.98
N GLY A 137 25.93 13.81 -13.07
CA GLY A 137 27.33 13.62 -12.66
C GLY A 137 27.84 14.66 -11.67
N GLY A 138 26.98 15.53 -11.18
CA GLY A 138 27.29 16.53 -10.16
C GLY A 138 27.08 16.03 -8.73
N TYR A 139 27.14 16.97 -7.78
CA TYR A 139 26.88 16.73 -6.37
C TYR A 139 25.98 17.80 -5.81
N ARG A 140 25.03 17.42 -4.97
CA ARG A 140 24.13 18.36 -4.26
C ARG A 140 24.19 18.15 -2.76
N PHE A 141 24.12 19.27 -2.04
CA PHE A 141 23.95 19.27 -0.59
C PHE A 141 22.48 19.08 -0.22
N THR A 142 22.20 18.28 0.81
CA THR A 142 20.86 18.10 1.35
C THR A 142 20.88 18.03 2.89
N GLU A 143 19.84 18.53 3.53
CA GLU A 143 19.54 18.37 4.94
C GLU A 143 18.56 17.22 5.19
N GLY A 144 18.16 16.53 4.12
CA GLY A 144 17.16 15.47 4.10
C GLY A 144 15.84 15.92 3.48
N MET A 145 14.79 15.14 3.72
CA MET A 145 13.45 15.38 3.21
C MET A 145 12.38 15.02 4.25
N VAL A 146 11.25 15.71 4.20
CA VAL A 146 10.08 15.37 5.02
C VAL A 146 9.52 14.00 4.66
N SER A 147 8.92 13.32 5.61
CA SER A 147 8.11 12.13 5.35
C SER A 147 6.92 12.48 4.46
N ARG A 148 6.70 11.68 3.42
CA ARG A 148 5.54 11.71 2.54
C ARG A 148 4.92 10.31 2.53
N PRO A 149 4.12 9.96 3.55
CA PRO A 149 3.72 8.59 3.86
C PRO A 149 2.61 8.08 2.93
N PHE A 150 2.91 7.96 1.64
CA PHE A 150 1.93 7.63 0.61
C PHE A 150 1.41 6.19 0.73
N MET A 151 2.24 5.22 1.11
CA MET A 151 1.79 3.83 1.33
C MET A 151 0.95 3.70 2.60
N TYR A 152 1.34 4.38 3.67
CA TYR A 152 0.53 4.43 4.89
C TYR A 152 -0.84 5.09 4.65
N GLU A 153 -0.88 6.21 3.94
CA GLU A 153 -2.12 6.88 3.56
C GLU A 153 -2.98 6.01 2.63
N THR A 154 -2.35 5.23 1.75
CA THR A 154 -3.03 4.24 0.90
C THR A 154 -3.70 3.16 1.74
N ALA A 155 -3.01 2.62 2.72
CA ALA A 155 -3.57 1.60 3.61
C ALA A 155 -4.76 2.11 4.41
N LEU A 156 -4.69 3.33 4.94
CA LEU A 156 -5.79 3.97 5.66
C LEU A 156 -7.01 4.18 4.74
N GLU A 157 -6.79 4.60 3.52
CA GLU A 157 -7.87 4.82 2.55
C GLU A 157 -8.53 3.50 2.14
N LEU A 158 -7.74 2.46 1.87
CA LEU A 158 -8.26 1.12 1.60
C LEU A 158 -9.13 0.59 2.75
N GLN A 159 -8.69 0.76 4.00
CA GLN A 159 -9.47 0.37 5.16
C GLN A 159 -10.82 1.10 5.22
N ARG A 160 -10.85 2.38 4.88
CA ARG A 160 -12.06 3.19 4.86
C ARG A 160 -13.02 2.75 3.75
N GLU A 161 -12.50 2.43 2.57
CA GLU A 161 -13.29 2.06 1.39
C GLU A 161 -13.69 0.57 1.37
N PHE A 162 -13.04 -0.26 2.16
CA PHE A 162 -13.31 -1.70 2.23
C PHE A 162 -14.81 -2.05 2.37
N PRO A 163 -15.59 -1.46 3.30
CA PRO A 163 -17.00 -1.83 3.45
C PRO A 163 -17.83 -1.53 2.21
N ARG A 164 -17.56 -0.42 1.52
CA ARG A 164 -18.26 -0.04 0.28
C ARG A 164 -17.98 -1.05 -0.84
N ILE A 165 -16.69 -1.35 -1.07
CA ILE A 165 -16.26 -2.29 -2.11
C ILE A 165 -16.78 -3.70 -1.82
N ALA A 166 -16.76 -4.12 -0.54
CA ALA A 166 -17.31 -5.40 -0.13
C ALA A 166 -18.83 -5.48 -0.39
N MET A 167 -19.59 -4.44 -0.04
CA MET A 167 -21.02 -4.39 -0.34
C MET A 167 -21.30 -4.50 -1.84
N GLU A 168 -20.57 -3.78 -2.68
CA GLU A 168 -20.73 -3.85 -4.14
C GLU A 168 -20.50 -5.28 -4.67
N VAL A 169 -19.46 -5.96 -4.19
CA VAL A 169 -19.13 -7.32 -4.64
C VAL A 169 -20.15 -8.34 -4.16
N PHE A 170 -20.63 -8.23 -2.91
CA PHE A 170 -21.52 -9.24 -2.32
C PHE A 170 -23.00 -8.98 -2.57
N SER A 171 -23.38 -7.79 -3.07
CA SER A 171 -24.77 -7.47 -3.43
C SER A 171 -25.16 -7.95 -4.83
N THR A 172 -24.20 -8.24 -5.68
CA THR A 172 -24.41 -8.84 -7.01
C THR A 172 -24.44 -10.37 -6.91
#